data_8a5b8e0938dfd58d4089c486971f0bd9
#
_entry.id   8a5b8e0938dfd58d4089c486971f0bd9
#
_cell.length_a   1.000
_cell.length_b   1.000
_cell.length_c   1.000
_cell.angle_alpha   90.00
_cell.angle_beta   90.00
_cell.angle_gamma   90.00
#
_symmetry.space_group_name_H-M   'P 1'
#
loop_
_entity.id
_entity.type
_entity.pdbx_description
1 polymer ?
#
loop_
_entity_poly.entity_id
_entity_poly.type
_entity_poly.pdbx_seq_one_letter_code
_entity_poly.pdbx_strand_id
1 'polypeptide(L)'
;MPGNFIPLLFVDHIDLAGSLRRHEGLYDHETPRLLPVRMPRKGSEVDDEDFVWCQTVIEKKWVAMTNFLGRLKREAEKLVGPIDLGCVFLEMLDAGAAVATVFESGAYIERYTRVHVALRTNPAALMVSGAEASSPAPGWVTAVNVRVPCYAVNMGQHPRVHLVIDFKKKEPTDG
;
A
#
# COMPACT_ATOMS: atom_id res chain seq x y z
N MET A 1 -12.86 -12.73 -16.08
CA MET A 1 -12.15 -11.52 -15.64
C MET A 1 -11.13 -11.93 -14.61
N PRO A 2 -9.95 -11.31 -14.51
CA PRO A 2 -9.09 -11.56 -13.36
C PRO A 2 -9.84 -11.18 -12.09
N GLY A 3 -9.58 -11.90 -10.99
CA GLY A 3 -10.20 -11.64 -9.69
C GLY A 3 -9.87 -10.24 -9.16
N ASN A 4 -10.60 -9.79 -8.14
CA ASN A 4 -10.36 -8.50 -7.50
C ASN A 4 -9.09 -8.48 -6.63
N PHE A 5 -8.54 -9.66 -6.30
CA PHE A 5 -7.27 -9.83 -5.61
C PHE A 5 -6.35 -10.69 -6.47
N ILE A 6 -5.21 -10.12 -6.88
CA ILE A 6 -4.20 -10.83 -7.68
C ILE A 6 -2.90 -10.87 -6.88
N PRO A 7 -2.51 -12.04 -6.32
CA PRO A 7 -1.20 -12.18 -5.72
C PRO A 7 -0.12 -12.04 -6.81
N LEU A 8 0.86 -11.17 -6.56
CA LEU A 8 1.91 -10.83 -7.52
C LEU A 8 3.22 -11.51 -7.19
N LEU A 9 3.70 -11.33 -5.97
CA LEU A 9 4.99 -11.86 -5.53
C LEU A 9 5.07 -11.89 -3.99
N PHE A 10 6.08 -12.58 -3.49
CA PHE A 10 6.46 -12.57 -2.08
C PHE A 10 7.74 -11.76 -1.89
N VAL A 11 7.80 -10.96 -0.82
CA VAL A 11 8.99 -10.17 -0.46
C VAL A 11 9.36 -10.38 1.01
N ASP A 12 10.66 -10.46 1.26
CA ASP A 12 11.16 -10.43 2.63
C ASP A 12 10.94 -9.03 3.22
N HIS A 13 10.21 -8.98 4.32
CA HIS A 13 9.77 -7.75 4.98
C HIS A 13 10.28 -7.62 6.42
N ILE A 14 11.12 -8.56 6.89
CA ILE A 14 11.53 -8.66 8.30
C ILE A 14 12.16 -7.36 8.80
N ASP A 15 13.07 -6.77 8.03
CA ASP A 15 13.73 -5.51 8.40
C ASP A 15 12.74 -4.35 8.52
N LEU A 16 11.77 -4.27 7.60
CA LEU A 16 10.74 -3.25 7.64
C LEU A 16 9.77 -3.49 8.80
N ALA A 17 9.32 -4.72 9.00
CA ALA A 17 8.43 -5.08 10.10
C ALA A 17 9.05 -4.80 11.48
N GLY A 18 10.35 -5.07 11.64
CA GLY A 18 11.10 -4.72 12.85
C GLY A 18 11.21 -3.20 13.05
N SER A 19 11.34 -2.43 11.98
CA SER A 19 11.38 -0.97 12.02
C SER A 19 10.03 -0.34 12.35
N LEU A 20 8.91 -0.95 11.96
CA LEU A 20 7.55 -0.44 12.19
C LEU A 20 7.26 -0.17 13.66
N ARG A 21 7.66 -1.08 14.56
CA ARG A 21 7.42 -0.92 16.00
C ARG A 21 7.99 0.38 16.57
N ARG A 22 9.11 0.86 16.03
CA ARG A 22 9.75 2.11 16.45
C ARG A 22 9.01 3.36 15.95
N HIS A 23 8.08 3.19 15.02
CA HIS A 23 7.39 4.27 14.35
C HIS A 23 5.87 4.23 14.56
N GLU A 24 5.36 3.36 15.42
CA GLU A 24 3.91 3.22 15.68
C GLU A 24 3.27 4.53 16.18
N GLY A 25 3.98 5.37 16.92
CA GLY A 25 3.50 6.68 17.37
C GLY A 25 3.42 7.76 16.29
N LEU A 26 3.79 7.47 15.04
CA LEU A 26 3.74 8.43 13.93
C LEU A 26 2.43 8.35 13.14
N TYR A 27 1.61 7.30 13.36
CA TYR A 27 0.32 7.18 12.71
C TYR A 27 -0.65 8.24 13.25
N ASP A 28 -1.56 8.69 12.41
CA ASP A 28 -2.70 9.49 12.86
C ASP A 28 -3.61 8.68 13.80
N HIS A 29 -4.62 9.31 14.36
CA HIS A 29 -5.57 8.70 15.30
C HIS A 29 -6.88 8.29 14.64
N GLU A 30 -6.99 8.41 13.32
CA GLU A 30 -8.17 8.01 12.57
C GLU A 30 -8.20 6.50 12.32
N THR A 31 -9.32 5.98 11.84
CA THR A 31 -9.45 4.56 11.48
C THR A 31 -9.78 4.45 9.99
N PRO A 32 -8.90 3.83 9.18
CA PRO A 32 -7.60 3.24 9.52
C PRO A 32 -6.59 4.33 9.88
N ARG A 33 -5.62 4.02 10.73
CA ARG A 33 -4.49 4.91 11.00
C ARG A 33 -3.53 4.90 9.82
N LEU A 34 -3.25 6.07 9.26
CA LEU A 34 -2.39 6.22 8.09
C LEU A 34 -1.06 6.86 8.46
N LEU A 35 0.00 6.39 7.82
CA LEU A 35 1.30 7.05 7.85
C LEU A 35 1.78 7.27 6.42
N PRO A 36 1.69 8.50 5.91
CA PRO A 36 2.15 8.84 4.57
C PRO A 36 3.67 8.64 4.42
N VAL A 37 4.08 8.00 3.33
CA VAL A 37 5.48 7.75 2.99
C VAL A 37 5.89 8.54 1.75
N ARG A 38 5.08 8.51 0.71
CA ARG A 38 5.26 9.25 -0.54
C ARG A 38 3.88 9.70 -1.03
N MET A 39 3.68 10.97 -1.20
CA MET A 39 2.39 11.57 -1.53
C MET A 39 2.57 12.67 -2.58
N PRO A 40 1.51 13.14 -3.23
CA PRO A 40 1.57 14.33 -4.07
C PRO A 40 2.17 15.51 -3.30
N ARG A 41 2.90 16.36 -3.99
CA ARG A 41 3.42 17.62 -3.41
C ARG A 41 2.25 18.43 -2.86
N LYS A 42 2.46 19.05 -1.70
CA LYS A 42 1.42 19.90 -1.10
C LYS A 42 1.02 21.02 -2.08
N GLY A 43 -0.27 21.09 -2.39
CA GLY A 43 -0.82 22.07 -3.33
C GLY A 43 -0.90 21.60 -4.79
N SER A 44 -0.34 20.42 -5.14
CA SER A 44 -0.60 19.76 -6.40
C SER A 44 -1.82 18.83 -6.27
N GLU A 45 -2.51 18.62 -7.37
CA GLU A 45 -3.52 17.57 -7.45
C GLU A 45 -2.84 16.20 -7.57
N VAL A 46 -3.54 15.14 -7.17
CA VAL A 46 -3.00 13.78 -7.27
C VAL A 46 -2.70 13.42 -8.74
N ASP A 47 -3.42 14.01 -9.66
CA ASP A 47 -3.25 13.79 -11.09
C ASP A 47 -2.00 14.44 -11.69
N ASP A 48 -1.36 15.41 -11.00
CA ASP A 48 -0.15 16.10 -11.47
C ASP A 48 1.10 15.20 -11.45
N GLU A 49 1.03 14.04 -10.82
CA GLU A 49 2.13 13.06 -10.72
C GLU A 49 3.42 13.62 -10.08
N ASP A 50 3.34 14.75 -9.40
CA ASP A 50 4.46 15.34 -8.65
C ASP A 50 4.53 14.77 -7.24
N PHE A 51 5.06 13.56 -7.12
CA PHE A 51 5.15 12.85 -5.85
C PHE A 51 6.47 13.11 -5.15
N VAL A 52 6.40 13.40 -3.87
CA VAL A 52 7.56 13.63 -3.00
C VAL A 52 7.56 12.70 -1.79
N TRP A 53 8.73 12.42 -1.25
CA TRP A 53 8.86 11.74 0.02
C TRP A 53 8.33 12.62 1.14
N CYS A 54 7.52 12.05 2.01
CA CYS A 54 6.95 12.78 3.13
C CYS A 54 8.03 13.14 4.16
N GLN A 55 7.88 14.33 4.75
CA GLN A 55 8.82 14.89 5.71
C GLN A 55 9.13 13.91 6.86
N THR A 56 8.11 13.24 7.38
CA THR A 56 8.25 12.24 8.46
C THR A 56 9.26 11.13 8.11
N VAL A 57 9.25 10.64 6.87
CA VAL A 57 10.18 9.61 6.41
C VAL A 57 11.59 10.16 6.24
N ILE A 58 11.71 11.38 5.71
CA ILE A 58 12.98 12.09 5.51
C ILE A 58 13.64 12.40 6.85
N GLU A 59 12.92 13.02 7.77
CA GLU A 59 13.43 13.41 9.10
C GLU A 59 13.84 12.21 9.94
N LYS A 60 13.07 11.14 9.89
CA LYS A 60 13.40 9.90 10.61
C LYS A 60 14.48 9.09 9.92
N LYS A 61 14.95 9.50 8.73
CA LYS A 61 15.93 8.75 7.91
C LYS A 61 15.56 7.28 7.81
N TRP A 62 14.33 7.01 7.42
CA TRP A 62 13.78 5.66 7.45
C TRP A 62 14.35 4.79 6.32
N VAL A 63 15.62 4.43 6.47
CA VAL A 63 16.42 3.68 5.49
C VAL A 63 15.79 2.31 5.17
N ALA A 64 15.23 1.64 6.19
CA ALA A 64 14.57 0.36 5.99
C ALA A 64 13.39 0.45 5.00
N MET A 65 12.60 1.52 5.06
CA MET A 65 11.48 1.76 4.15
C MET A 65 11.98 2.01 2.72
N THR A 66 12.93 2.90 2.54
CA THR A 66 13.45 3.24 1.21
C THR A 66 14.15 2.04 0.55
N ASN A 67 14.93 1.27 1.32
CA ASN A 67 15.56 0.04 0.84
C ASN A 67 14.51 -1.01 0.46
N PHE A 68 13.48 -1.19 1.28
CA PHE A 68 12.39 -2.11 1.00
C PHE A 68 11.66 -1.74 -0.30
N LEU A 69 11.28 -0.47 -0.45
CA LEU A 69 10.62 0.01 -1.66
C LEU A 69 11.50 -0.14 -2.90
N GLY A 70 12.80 0.12 -2.78
CA GLY A 70 13.76 -0.10 -3.87
C GLY A 70 13.87 -1.57 -4.28
N ARG A 71 13.86 -2.51 -3.33
CA ARG A 71 13.83 -3.95 -3.62
C ARG A 71 12.52 -4.35 -4.28
N LEU A 72 11.40 -3.95 -3.67
CA LEU A 72 10.07 -4.26 -4.18
C LEU A 72 9.88 -3.75 -5.63
N LYS A 73 10.30 -2.51 -5.89
CA LYS A 73 10.24 -1.94 -7.24
C LYS A 73 10.99 -2.80 -8.25
N ARG A 74 12.24 -3.18 -7.94
CA ARG A 74 13.04 -4.05 -8.84
C ARG A 74 12.39 -5.40 -9.09
N GLU A 75 11.79 -6.03 -8.06
CA GLU A 75 11.10 -7.32 -8.25
C GLU A 75 9.82 -7.15 -9.07
N ALA A 76 9.07 -6.09 -8.85
CA ALA A 76 7.89 -5.79 -9.66
C ALA A 76 8.26 -5.51 -11.13
N GLU A 77 9.34 -4.76 -11.37
CA GLU A 77 9.81 -4.45 -12.72
C GLU A 77 10.23 -5.69 -13.53
N LYS A 78 10.69 -6.75 -12.88
CA LYS A 78 10.95 -8.04 -13.54
C LYS A 78 9.68 -8.70 -14.09
N LEU A 79 8.54 -8.44 -13.44
CA LEU A 79 7.25 -9.06 -13.78
C LEU A 79 6.47 -8.25 -14.82
N VAL A 80 6.50 -6.93 -14.70
CA VAL A 80 5.60 -6.06 -15.47
C VAL A 80 6.30 -5.02 -16.35
N GLY A 81 7.63 -4.98 -16.33
CA GLY A 81 8.45 -3.95 -16.98
C GLY A 81 8.61 -2.69 -16.08
N PRO A 82 9.27 -1.65 -16.60
CA PRO A 82 9.53 -0.42 -15.85
C PRO A 82 8.26 0.19 -15.26
N ILE A 83 8.35 0.64 -14.00
CA ILE A 83 7.21 1.24 -13.29
C ILE A 83 7.60 2.56 -12.62
N ASP A 84 6.62 3.44 -12.47
CA ASP A 84 6.66 4.61 -11.61
C ASP A 84 5.82 4.38 -10.35
N LEU A 85 6.33 4.86 -9.22
CA LEU A 85 5.62 4.82 -7.95
C LEU A 85 4.77 6.09 -7.82
N GLY A 86 3.50 5.91 -7.50
CA GLY A 86 2.58 6.94 -7.08
C GLY A 86 2.56 7.13 -5.56
N CYS A 87 1.37 7.14 -4.97
CA CYS A 87 1.20 7.19 -3.52
C CYS A 87 1.79 5.95 -2.84
N VAL A 88 2.42 6.17 -1.69
CA VAL A 88 2.89 5.12 -0.78
C VAL A 88 2.54 5.53 0.64
N PHE A 89 1.85 4.66 1.35
CA PHE A 89 1.52 4.88 2.76
C PHE A 89 1.42 3.56 3.53
N LEU A 90 1.65 3.62 4.82
CA LEU A 90 1.31 2.53 5.72
C LEU A 90 -0.12 2.72 6.21
N GLU A 91 -0.86 1.64 6.22
CA GLU A 91 -2.21 1.55 6.75
C GLU A 91 -2.22 0.59 7.93
N MET A 92 -2.65 1.08 9.09
CA MET A 92 -2.83 0.26 10.28
C MET A 92 -4.31 0.20 10.65
N LEU A 93 -4.84 -1.01 10.75
CA LEU A 93 -6.20 -1.27 11.22
C LEU A 93 -6.13 -1.99 12.56
N ASP A 94 -6.58 -1.32 13.60
CA ASP A 94 -6.53 -1.84 14.96
C ASP A 94 -7.39 -3.12 15.14
N ALA A 95 -7.13 -3.83 16.22
CA ALA A 95 -7.92 -4.99 16.60
C ALA A 95 -9.40 -4.58 16.83
N GLY A 96 -10.33 -5.32 16.26
CA GLY A 96 -11.76 -5.04 16.33
C GLY A 96 -12.25 -3.89 15.44
N ALA A 97 -11.36 -3.24 14.69
CA ALA A 97 -11.73 -2.11 13.84
C ALA A 97 -12.16 -2.53 12.42
N ALA A 98 -12.94 -1.67 11.79
CA ALA A 98 -13.35 -1.80 10.40
C ALA A 98 -13.22 -0.47 9.66
N VAL A 99 -12.84 -0.53 8.39
CA VAL A 99 -12.90 0.60 7.46
C VAL A 99 -14.25 0.55 6.77
N ALA A 100 -14.93 1.70 6.70
CA ALA A 100 -16.17 1.81 5.94
C ALA A 100 -15.93 1.48 4.46
N THR A 101 -17.00 1.05 3.80
CA THR A 101 -16.93 0.81 2.35
C THR A 101 -16.57 2.09 1.62
N VAL A 102 -15.50 2.01 0.81
CA VAL A 102 -15.03 3.08 -0.07
C VAL A 102 -15.09 2.62 -1.51
N PHE A 103 -15.22 3.57 -2.40
CA PHE A 103 -15.15 3.39 -3.85
C PHE A 103 -14.21 4.48 -4.38
N GLU A 104 -13.14 4.06 -5.02
CA GLU A 104 -12.18 5.00 -5.58
C GLU A 104 -12.37 5.14 -7.09
N SER A 105 -12.39 6.37 -7.58
CA SER A 105 -12.57 6.70 -9.00
C SER A 105 -11.73 7.92 -9.37
N GLY A 106 -11.65 8.21 -10.65
CA GLY A 106 -10.92 9.35 -11.19
C GLY A 106 -9.66 8.96 -11.94
N ALA A 107 -9.08 9.94 -12.65
CA ALA A 107 -7.99 9.72 -13.59
C ALA A 107 -6.75 9.08 -12.95
N TYR A 108 -6.46 9.39 -11.70
CA TYR A 108 -5.37 8.75 -10.95
C TYR A 108 -5.59 7.25 -10.82
N ILE A 109 -6.74 6.82 -10.31
CA ILE A 109 -7.07 5.40 -10.10
C ILE A 109 -7.16 4.62 -11.42
N GLU A 110 -7.50 5.29 -12.51
CA GLU A 110 -7.51 4.67 -13.84
C GLU A 110 -6.10 4.37 -14.35
N ARG A 111 -5.12 5.20 -14.00
CA ARG A 111 -3.71 5.05 -14.44
C ARG A 111 -2.87 4.19 -13.51
N TYR A 112 -3.22 4.14 -12.22
CA TYR A 112 -2.45 3.44 -11.22
C TYR A 112 -3.09 2.11 -10.80
N THR A 113 -2.24 1.15 -10.49
CA THR A 113 -2.61 -0.11 -9.85
C THR A 113 -2.24 -0.05 -8.39
N ARG A 114 -3.19 -0.27 -7.51
CA ARG A 114 -2.95 -0.35 -6.07
C ARG A 114 -2.51 -1.74 -5.68
N VAL A 115 -1.44 -1.83 -4.92
CA VAL A 115 -0.99 -3.07 -4.29
C VAL A 115 -0.88 -2.90 -2.79
N HIS A 116 -1.20 -3.98 -2.09
CA HIS A 116 -0.99 -4.10 -0.65
C HIS A 116 0.11 -5.09 -0.37
N VAL A 117 1.08 -4.71 0.45
CA VAL A 117 2.08 -5.61 1.03
C VAL A 117 1.67 -5.86 2.46
N ALA A 118 1.29 -7.08 2.79
CA ALA A 118 0.96 -7.46 4.16
C ALA A 118 2.25 -7.52 4.99
N LEU A 119 2.44 -6.57 5.92
CA LEU A 119 3.61 -6.52 6.80
C LEU A 119 3.34 -7.19 8.14
N ARG A 120 2.15 -6.99 8.68
CA ARG A 120 1.64 -7.65 9.87
C ARG A 120 0.14 -7.89 9.68
N THR A 121 -0.28 -9.12 9.83
CA THR A 121 -1.69 -9.48 9.66
C THR A 121 -2.04 -10.69 10.51
N ASN A 122 -3.30 -11.08 10.49
CA ASN A 122 -3.83 -12.29 11.11
C ASN A 122 -4.98 -12.83 10.24
N PRO A 123 -5.33 -14.12 10.36
CA PRO A 123 -6.37 -14.74 9.53
C PRO A 123 -7.76 -14.11 9.64
N ALA A 124 -8.03 -13.38 10.73
CA ALA A 124 -9.29 -12.68 10.96
C ALA A 124 -9.29 -11.23 10.45
N ALA A 125 -8.17 -10.79 9.84
CA ALA A 125 -8.08 -9.49 9.18
C ALA A 125 -8.36 -9.68 7.68
N LEU A 126 -9.53 -9.23 7.25
CA LEU A 126 -10.00 -9.39 5.87
C LEU A 126 -9.97 -8.05 5.13
N MET A 127 -9.64 -8.11 3.86
CA MET A 127 -9.94 -7.08 2.86
C MET A 127 -11.02 -7.63 1.95
N VAL A 128 -11.98 -6.79 1.58
CA VAL A 128 -13.04 -7.13 0.63
C VAL A 128 -12.99 -6.15 -0.53
N SER A 129 -13.09 -6.68 -1.75
CA SER A 129 -13.17 -5.92 -2.98
C SER A 129 -14.26 -6.54 -3.85
N GLY A 130 -15.34 -5.80 -4.08
CA GLY A 130 -16.55 -6.33 -4.71
C GLY A 130 -17.11 -7.53 -3.94
N ALA A 131 -17.21 -8.67 -4.59
CA ALA A 131 -17.71 -9.91 -4.01
C ALA A 131 -16.59 -10.84 -3.47
N GLU A 132 -15.35 -10.44 -3.52
CA GLU A 132 -14.20 -11.24 -3.10
C GLU A 132 -13.63 -10.78 -1.78
N ALA A 133 -13.17 -11.72 -0.95
CA ALA A 133 -12.47 -11.45 0.30
C ALA A 133 -11.08 -12.10 0.28
N SER A 134 -10.11 -11.42 0.88
CA SER A 134 -8.73 -11.89 0.97
C SER A 134 -8.10 -11.54 2.31
N SER A 135 -7.26 -12.43 2.81
CA SER A 135 -6.39 -12.22 3.98
C SER A 135 -4.97 -12.65 3.60
N PRO A 136 -4.21 -11.79 2.90
CA PRO A 136 -2.87 -12.14 2.46
C PRO A 136 -1.95 -12.41 3.66
N ALA A 137 -1.16 -13.48 3.60
CA ALA A 137 -0.15 -13.75 4.61
C ALA A 137 0.97 -12.68 4.58
N PRO A 138 1.70 -12.46 5.69
CA PRO A 138 2.80 -11.49 5.73
C PRO A 138 3.82 -11.75 4.62
N GLY A 139 4.31 -10.68 3.99
CA GLY A 139 5.26 -10.71 2.87
C GLY A 139 4.60 -10.84 1.49
N TRP A 140 3.32 -11.17 1.40
CA TRP A 140 2.66 -11.19 0.10
C TRP A 140 2.32 -9.80 -0.41
N VAL A 141 2.61 -9.60 -1.68
CA VAL A 141 2.23 -8.41 -2.46
C VAL A 141 1.02 -8.77 -3.31
N THR A 142 -0.09 -8.10 -3.07
CA THR A 142 -1.37 -8.40 -3.71
C THR A 142 -1.91 -7.14 -4.39
N ALA A 143 -2.17 -7.21 -5.69
CA ALA A 143 -2.92 -6.16 -6.37
C ALA A 143 -4.39 -6.22 -5.98
N VAL A 144 -4.98 -5.06 -5.73
CA VAL A 144 -6.37 -4.91 -5.27
C VAL A 144 -7.13 -4.04 -6.24
N ASN A 145 -8.26 -4.52 -6.71
CA ASN A 145 -9.16 -3.72 -7.52
C ASN A 145 -9.95 -2.74 -6.64
N VAL A 146 -9.51 -1.51 -6.56
CA VAL A 146 -10.16 -0.44 -5.78
C VAL A 146 -11.26 0.30 -6.55
N ARG A 147 -11.51 -0.08 -7.82
CA ARG A 147 -12.56 0.48 -8.68
C ARG A 147 -13.94 -0.14 -8.45
N VAL A 148 -14.03 -1.04 -7.50
CA VAL A 148 -15.27 -1.62 -6.98
C VAL A 148 -15.38 -1.31 -5.49
N PRO A 149 -16.56 -1.40 -4.87
CA PRO A 149 -16.70 -1.17 -3.43
C PRO A 149 -15.72 -2.03 -2.63
N CYS A 150 -14.90 -1.38 -1.81
CA CYS A 150 -13.89 -2.01 -0.97
C CYS A 150 -14.12 -1.66 0.49
N TYR A 151 -13.85 -2.61 1.37
CA TYR A 151 -13.76 -2.37 2.80
C TYR A 151 -12.75 -3.34 3.45
N ALA A 152 -12.39 -3.06 4.70
CA ALA A 152 -11.54 -3.94 5.46
C ALA A 152 -12.06 -4.08 6.89
N VAL A 153 -11.82 -5.24 7.48
CA VAL A 153 -12.17 -5.53 8.87
C VAL A 153 -11.05 -6.32 9.53
N ASN A 154 -10.77 -6.02 10.78
CA ASN A 154 -9.80 -6.76 11.58
C ASN A 154 -10.50 -7.29 12.84
N MET A 155 -11.02 -8.48 12.77
CA MET A 155 -11.65 -9.19 13.89
C MET A 155 -10.64 -9.92 14.79
N GLY A 156 -9.34 -9.78 14.52
CA GLY A 156 -8.28 -10.38 15.32
C GLY A 156 -7.93 -9.58 16.55
N GLN A 157 -6.95 -10.07 17.32
CA GLN A 157 -6.51 -9.46 18.58
C GLN A 157 -5.30 -8.50 18.41
N HIS A 158 -4.72 -8.41 17.22
CA HIS A 158 -3.55 -7.59 16.93
C HIS A 158 -3.81 -6.69 15.72
N PRO A 159 -3.21 -5.50 15.68
CA PRO A 159 -3.33 -4.62 14.52
C PRO A 159 -2.84 -5.31 13.22
N ARG A 160 -3.57 -5.07 12.14
CA ARG A 160 -3.12 -5.34 10.78
C ARG A 160 -2.33 -4.13 10.28
N VAL A 161 -1.18 -4.36 9.65
CA VAL A 161 -0.37 -3.32 9.01
C VAL A 161 -0.06 -3.72 7.59
N HIS A 162 -0.50 -2.91 6.65
CA HIS A 162 -0.17 -3.05 5.24
C HIS A 162 0.63 -1.83 4.76
N LEU A 163 1.60 -2.07 3.88
CA LEU A 163 2.16 -1.02 3.06
C LEU A 163 1.35 -0.98 1.77
N VAL A 164 0.72 0.15 1.52
CA VAL A 164 -0.07 0.40 0.32
C VAL A 164 0.78 1.20 -0.65
N ILE A 165 0.80 0.75 -1.91
CA ILE A 165 1.63 1.35 -2.96
C ILE A 165 0.79 1.43 -4.23
N ASP A 166 0.76 2.59 -4.83
CA ASP A 166 0.22 2.78 -6.16
C ASP A 166 1.38 2.81 -7.17
N PHE A 167 1.26 2.07 -8.26
CA PHE A 167 2.24 2.11 -9.34
C PHE A 167 1.57 2.10 -10.71
N LYS A 168 2.26 2.65 -11.70
CA LYS A 168 1.87 2.55 -13.12
C LYS A 168 3.05 2.07 -13.95
N LYS A 169 2.77 1.42 -15.08
CA LYS A 169 3.79 1.14 -16.08
C LYS A 169 4.30 2.45 -16.67
N LYS A 170 5.61 2.52 -16.89
CA LYS A 170 6.17 3.61 -17.67
C LYS A 170 5.76 3.45 -19.14
N GLU A 171 5.32 4.55 -19.72
CA GLU A 171 5.19 4.61 -21.16
C GLU A 171 6.58 4.43 -21.81
N PRO A 172 6.69 3.69 -22.92
CA PRO A 172 7.92 3.68 -23.69
C PRO A 172 8.25 5.13 -24.07
N THR A 173 9.43 5.59 -23.71
CA THR A 173 9.94 6.86 -24.28
C THR A 173 10.25 6.59 -25.74
N ASP A 174 9.47 7.16 -26.64
CA ASP A 174 9.82 7.20 -28.05
C ASP A 174 11.20 7.86 -28.18
N GLY A 175 12.22 7.03 -28.50
CA GLY A 175 13.61 7.45 -28.71
C GLY A 175 13.82 8.04 -30.11
#